data_21bfaf273aa68340769acbe148c0798c
#
_entry.id   21bfaf273aa68340769acbe148c0798c
#
_cell.length_a   1.000
_cell.length_b   1.000
_cell.length_c   1.000
_cell.angle_alpha   90.00
_cell.angle_beta   90.00
_cell.angle_gamma   90.00
#
_symmetry.space_group_name_H-M   'P 1'
#
loop_
_entity.id
_entity.type
_entity.pdbx_description
1 polymer ?
#
loop_
_entity_poly.entity_id
_entity_poly.type
_entity_poly.pdbx_seq_one_letter_code
_entity_poly.pdbx_strand_id
1 'polypeptide(L)'
;MFDNPIYNYPIDLLLEHLGCKEEGKGMYYSPLRNETTPSLHVNKRDNVWYDHGAGIGGTNVQLIMAVKKCSKEEAESYIKTLDPAAASRTESISKPESAPTTEIIKVKPICSYYLKKYLEERKIPISIADKYCKEVILRNHVKGKDYTTLGFENN
;
A
#
# COMPACT_ATOMS: atom_id res chain seq x y z
N MET A 1 4.07 -5.08 -1.18
CA MET A 1 4.86 -4.18 -2.04
C MET A 1 4.88 -4.83 -3.40
N PHE A 2 4.51 -4.13 -4.44
CA PHE A 2 4.41 -4.74 -5.78
C PHE A 2 5.83 -4.91 -6.33
N ASP A 3 6.20 -6.14 -6.71
CA ASP A 3 7.55 -6.46 -7.24
C ASP A 3 7.83 -5.83 -8.63
N ASN A 4 6.82 -5.26 -9.28
CA ASN A 4 6.97 -4.61 -10.57
C ASN A 4 7.37 -3.13 -10.39
N PRO A 5 8.53 -2.69 -10.90
CA PRO A 5 9.06 -1.32 -10.74
C PRO A 5 8.13 -0.22 -11.26
N ILE A 6 7.22 -0.52 -12.17
CA ILE A 6 6.21 0.41 -12.68
C ILE A 6 5.34 0.96 -11.54
N TYR A 7 5.00 0.13 -10.54
CA TYR A 7 4.20 0.55 -9.39
C TYR A 7 4.95 1.49 -8.43
N ASN A 8 6.28 1.59 -8.57
CA ASN A 8 7.11 2.51 -7.80
C ASN A 8 7.22 3.90 -8.45
N TYR A 9 6.71 4.09 -9.67
CA TYR A 9 6.69 5.41 -10.29
C TYR A 9 5.82 6.37 -9.44
N PRO A 10 6.36 7.52 -8.98
CA PRO A 10 5.64 8.39 -8.05
C PRO A 10 4.36 8.96 -8.65
N ILE A 11 3.26 8.88 -7.90
CA ILE A 11 1.93 9.36 -8.34
C ILE A 11 1.91 10.89 -8.50
N ASP A 12 2.63 11.62 -7.66
CA ASP A 12 2.74 13.08 -7.76
C ASP A 12 3.37 13.52 -9.09
N LEU A 13 4.46 12.87 -9.53
CA LEU A 13 5.04 13.11 -10.84
C LEU A 13 4.09 12.72 -11.99
N LEU A 14 3.34 11.64 -11.80
CA LEU A 14 2.35 11.20 -12.77
C LEU A 14 1.23 12.23 -12.94
N LEU A 15 0.77 12.83 -11.84
CA LEU A 15 -0.23 13.90 -11.85
C LEU A 15 0.30 15.18 -12.49
N GLU A 16 1.58 15.52 -12.28
CA GLU A 16 2.24 16.63 -12.99
C GLU A 16 2.25 16.42 -14.50
N HIS A 17 2.58 15.19 -14.97
CA HIS A 17 2.50 14.83 -16.40
C HIS A 17 1.06 14.92 -16.96
N LEU A 18 0.05 14.72 -16.12
CA LEU A 18 -1.35 14.90 -16.49
C LEU A 18 -1.83 16.36 -16.38
N GLY A 19 -0.92 17.28 -16.02
CA GLY A 19 -1.21 18.71 -15.88
C GLY A 19 -1.90 19.10 -14.58
N CYS A 20 -1.96 18.18 -13.60
CA CYS A 20 -2.55 18.44 -12.28
C CYS A 20 -1.50 19.09 -11.36
N LYS A 21 -1.90 20.13 -10.61
CA LYS A 21 -1.06 20.79 -9.62
C LYS A 21 -1.50 20.46 -8.21
N GLU A 22 -0.53 20.32 -7.30
CA GLU A 22 -0.81 20.16 -5.88
C GLU A 22 -1.26 21.49 -5.27
N GLU A 23 -2.42 21.48 -4.61
CA GLU A 23 -2.97 22.63 -3.87
C GLU A 23 -2.61 22.61 -2.37
N GLY A 24 -1.69 21.71 -2.01
CA GLY A 24 -1.13 21.54 -0.67
C GLY A 24 -1.58 20.27 0.05
N LYS A 25 -0.70 19.77 0.92
CA LYS A 25 -0.91 18.55 1.74
C LYS A 25 -1.31 17.30 0.94
N GLY A 26 -0.80 17.15 -0.29
CA GLY A 26 -1.11 16.00 -1.14
C GLY A 26 -2.50 16.05 -1.78
N MET A 27 -3.16 17.21 -1.81
CA MET A 27 -4.46 17.42 -2.45
C MET A 27 -4.30 17.96 -3.86
N TYR A 28 -5.06 17.39 -4.81
CA TYR A 28 -5.05 17.74 -6.22
C TYR A 28 -6.49 17.90 -6.74
N TYR A 29 -6.66 18.71 -7.78
CA TYR A 29 -7.88 18.63 -8.58
C TYR A 29 -7.93 17.31 -9.32
N SER A 30 -9.09 16.66 -9.31
CA SER A 30 -9.23 15.34 -9.92
C SER A 30 -9.07 15.43 -11.45
N PRO A 31 -8.19 14.65 -12.07
CA PRO A 31 -8.11 14.54 -13.53
C PRO A 31 -9.29 13.77 -14.15
N LEU A 32 -10.16 13.20 -13.32
CA LEU A 32 -11.29 12.37 -13.75
C LEU A 32 -12.52 13.20 -14.10
N ARG A 33 -12.59 14.46 -13.64
CA ARG A 33 -13.71 15.37 -13.84
C ARG A 33 -13.33 16.84 -13.67
N ASN A 34 -14.21 17.73 -14.13
CA ASN A 34 -14.09 19.14 -13.80
C ASN A 34 -14.60 19.42 -12.39
N GLU A 35 -13.77 20.03 -11.55
CA GLU A 35 -14.12 20.42 -10.18
C GLU A 35 -13.50 21.76 -9.80
N THR A 36 -14.09 22.44 -8.83
CA THR A 36 -13.63 23.73 -8.32
C THR A 36 -12.92 23.63 -6.97
N THR A 37 -12.97 22.46 -6.35
CA THR A 37 -12.35 22.18 -5.06
C THR A 37 -11.52 20.90 -5.17
N PRO A 38 -10.24 20.91 -4.74
CA PRO A 38 -9.40 19.71 -4.80
C PRO A 38 -10.01 18.57 -3.98
N SER A 39 -10.14 17.40 -4.58
CA SER A 39 -10.74 16.23 -3.93
C SER A 39 -9.96 14.93 -4.12
N LEU A 40 -8.91 14.93 -4.91
CA LEU A 40 -8.01 13.80 -5.06
C LEU A 40 -6.86 13.93 -4.06
N HIS A 41 -6.76 12.99 -3.14
CA HIS A 41 -5.68 12.91 -2.15
C HIS A 41 -4.62 11.89 -2.55
N VAL A 42 -3.33 12.25 -2.44
CA VAL A 42 -2.19 11.37 -2.70
C VAL A 42 -1.44 11.09 -1.41
N ASN A 43 -1.28 9.81 -1.09
CA ASN A 43 -0.34 9.36 -0.07
C ASN A 43 1.01 9.04 -0.76
N LYS A 44 1.94 10.00 -0.73
CA LYS A 44 3.26 9.87 -1.38
C LYS A 44 4.10 8.74 -0.78
N ARG A 45 3.93 8.44 0.51
CA ARG A 45 4.70 7.39 1.20
C ARG A 45 4.34 5.99 0.72
N ASP A 46 3.03 5.75 0.55
CA ASP A 46 2.51 4.44 0.18
C ASP A 46 2.26 4.35 -1.34
N ASN A 47 2.48 5.47 -2.07
CA ASN A 47 2.29 5.63 -3.51
C ASN A 47 0.90 5.21 -3.97
N VAL A 48 -0.13 5.71 -3.27
CA VAL A 48 -1.54 5.47 -3.55
C VAL A 48 -2.31 6.79 -3.59
N TRP A 49 -3.44 6.79 -4.29
CA TRP A 49 -4.33 7.93 -4.37
C TRP A 49 -5.77 7.54 -4.00
N TYR A 50 -6.54 8.52 -3.60
CA TYR A 50 -7.97 8.39 -3.39
C TYR A 50 -8.69 9.66 -3.79
N ASP A 51 -9.72 9.55 -4.63
CA ASP A 51 -10.58 10.64 -5.05
C ASP A 51 -11.86 10.61 -4.22
N HIS A 52 -11.99 11.55 -3.29
CA HIS A 52 -13.14 11.66 -2.39
C HIS A 52 -14.42 12.01 -3.12
N GLY A 53 -14.33 12.74 -4.24
CA GLY A 53 -15.50 13.12 -5.02
C GLY A 53 -16.05 12.00 -5.90
N ALA A 54 -15.17 11.13 -6.42
CA ALA A 54 -15.56 9.96 -7.20
C ALA A 54 -15.75 8.70 -6.36
N GLY A 55 -15.23 8.67 -5.12
CA GLY A 55 -15.26 7.50 -4.24
C GLY A 55 -14.37 6.34 -4.73
N ILE A 56 -13.33 6.62 -5.50
CA ILE A 56 -12.42 5.62 -6.07
C ILE A 56 -10.97 5.96 -5.75
N GLY A 57 -10.12 4.94 -5.75
CA GLY A 57 -8.71 5.10 -5.48
C GLY A 57 -7.88 3.91 -5.92
N GLY A 58 -6.58 3.98 -5.74
CA GLY A 58 -5.70 2.89 -6.08
C GLY A 58 -4.23 3.25 -6.25
N THR A 59 -3.54 2.49 -7.10
CA THR A 59 -2.14 2.67 -7.46
C THR A 59 -1.99 3.63 -8.65
N ASN A 60 -0.74 3.96 -9.00
CA ASN A 60 -0.41 4.75 -10.18
C ASN A 60 -0.95 4.15 -11.49
N VAL A 61 -0.89 2.83 -11.67
CA VAL A 61 -1.45 2.15 -12.85
C VAL A 61 -2.97 2.35 -12.92
N GLN A 62 -3.67 2.18 -11.79
CA GLN A 62 -5.12 2.38 -11.72
C GLN A 62 -5.53 3.84 -11.97
N LEU A 63 -4.67 4.82 -11.61
CA LEU A 63 -4.89 6.22 -11.96
C LEU A 63 -4.92 6.41 -13.47
N ILE A 64 -3.93 5.89 -14.18
CA ILE A 64 -3.87 6.01 -15.65
C ILE A 64 -5.05 5.28 -16.31
N MET A 65 -5.39 4.09 -15.85
CA MET A 65 -6.58 3.37 -16.35
C MET A 65 -7.84 4.21 -16.20
N ALA A 66 -8.05 4.85 -15.06
CA ALA A 66 -9.21 5.69 -14.79
C ALA A 66 -9.23 6.96 -15.66
N VAL A 67 -8.09 7.65 -15.81
CA VAL A 67 -7.98 8.90 -16.57
C VAL A 67 -8.07 8.66 -18.07
N LYS A 68 -7.33 7.66 -18.59
CA LYS A 68 -7.25 7.39 -20.03
C LYS A 68 -8.28 6.38 -20.52
N LYS A 69 -9.04 5.76 -19.59
CA LYS A 69 -10.04 4.70 -19.91
C LYS A 69 -9.42 3.57 -20.74
N CYS A 70 -8.24 3.15 -20.38
CA CYS A 70 -7.43 2.17 -21.08
C CYS A 70 -7.25 0.87 -20.26
N SER A 71 -6.71 -0.16 -20.90
CA SER A 71 -6.38 -1.43 -20.25
C SER A 71 -5.19 -1.28 -19.29
N LYS A 72 -4.97 -2.29 -18.44
CA LYS A 72 -3.83 -2.33 -17.53
C LYS A 72 -2.50 -2.29 -18.28
N GLU A 73 -2.39 -3.07 -19.37
CA GLU A 73 -1.20 -3.19 -20.20
C GLU A 73 -0.85 -1.86 -20.88
N GLU A 74 -1.86 -1.13 -21.34
CA GLU A 74 -1.68 0.20 -21.93
C GLU A 74 -1.28 1.23 -20.89
N ALA A 75 -1.84 1.16 -19.68
CA ALA A 75 -1.47 2.03 -18.58
C ALA A 75 -0.01 1.78 -18.12
N GLU A 76 0.40 0.52 -18.00
CA GLU A 76 1.77 0.16 -17.68
C GLU A 76 2.75 0.60 -18.78
N SER A 77 2.39 0.45 -20.05
CA SER A 77 3.19 0.93 -21.18
C SER A 77 3.33 2.44 -21.17
N TYR A 78 2.27 3.17 -20.85
CA TYR A 78 2.31 4.63 -20.73
C TYR A 78 3.29 5.08 -19.63
N ILE A 79 3.23 4.46 -18.44
CA ILE A 79 4.14 4.79 -17.35
C ILE A 79 5.60 4.51 -17.73
N LYS A 80 5.86 3.42 -18.45
CA LYS A 80 7.22 3.12 -18.99
C LYS A 80 7.75 4.19 -19.93
N THR A 81 6.89 4.85 -20.70
CA THR A 81 7.34 5.93 -21.60
C THR A 81 7.72 7.21 -20.85
N LEU A 82 7.17 7.41 -19.65
CA LEU A 82 7.47 8.58 -18.81
C LEU A 82 8.81 8.43 -18.07
N ASP A 83 9.21 7.21 -17.75
CA ASP A 83 10.50 6.89 -17.11
C ASP A 83 11.25 5.82 -17.91
N PRO A 84 12.06 6.22 -18.92
CA PRO A 84 12.91 5.28 -19.66
C PRO A 84 13.92 4.53 -18.78
N ALA A 85 14.29 5.10 -17.62
CA ALA A 85 15.17 4.45 -16.65
C ALA A 85 14.49 3.33 -15.88
N ALA A 86 13.16 3.36 -15.72
CA ALA A 86 12.40 2.27 -15.12
C ALA A 86 12.35 1.03 -16.07
N ALA A 87 12.36 1.25 -17.36
CA ALA A 87 12.42 0.17 -18.36
C ALA A 87 13.78 -0.55 -18.33
N SER A 88 14.86 0.16 -18.01
CA SER A 88 16.23 -0.42 -17.95
C SER A 88 16.52 -1.16 -16.62
N ARG A 89 15.69 -0.94 -15.58
CA ARG A 89 15.85 -1.59 -14.27
C ARG A 89 15.22 -2.99 -14.18
N THR A 90 14.53 -3.43 -15.23
CA THR A 90 13.92 -4.78 -15.28
C THR A 90 14.93 -5.90 -15.55
N GLU A 91 16.18 -5.61 -15.91
CA GLU A 91 17.17 -6.64 -16.24
C GLU A 91 18.25 -6.91 -15.17
N SER A 92 18.25 -6.25 -14.02
CA SER A 92 19.25 -6.50 -12.99
C SER A 92 18.80 -6.16 -11.57
N ILE A 93 17.69 -6.73 -11.14
CA ILE A 93 17.44 -6.91 -9.73
C ILE A 93 17.37 -8.40 -9.46
N SER A 94 18.54 -9.03 -9.42
CA SER A 94 18.76 -10.10 -8.44
C SER A 94 18.26 -9.53 -7.13
N LYS A 95 17.13 -10.07 -6.64
CA LYS A 95 16.59 -9.85 -5.31
C LYS A 95 17.75 -9.75 -4.32
N PRO A 96 17.99 -8.60 -3.68
CA PRO A 96 18.71 -8.69 -2.44
C PRO A 96 17.76 -9.49 -1.55
N GLU A 97 18.20 -10.66 -1.15
CA GLU A 97 17.63 -11.42 -0.05
C GLU A 97 17.77 -10.53 1.20
N SER A 98 16.90 -9.52 1.28
CA SER A 98 16.80 -8.69 2.47
C SER A 98 16.32 -9.63 3.55
N ALA A 99 17.21 -9.92 4.50
CA ALA A 99 16.88 -10.56 5.75
C ALA A 99 15.51 -10.01 6.21
N PRO A 100 14.59 -10.87 6.67
CA PRO A 100 13.24 -10.44 7.00
C PRO A 100 13.32 -9.26 7.97
N THR A 101 12.81 -8.12 7.55
CA THR A 101 12.83 -6.87 8.33
C THR A 101 12.09 -7.03 9.66
N THR A 102 11.39 -8.14 9.80
CA THR A 102 10.58 -8.50 10.96
C THR A 102 10.84 -9.96 11.31
N GLU A 103 11.27 -10.19 12.55
CA GLU A 103 11.55 -11.52 13.10
C GLU A 103 10.46 -11.89 14.11
N ILE A 104 10.05 -13.16 14.10
CA ILE A 104 9.15 -13.71 15.12
C ILE A 104 9.99 -14.04 16.36
N ILE A 105 9.80 -13.27 17.44
CA ILE A 105 10.51 -13.50 18.71
C ILE A 105 9.83 -14.59 19.52
N LYS A 106 8.48 -14.55 19.57
CA LYS A 106 7.70 -15.43 20.44
C LYS A 106 6.31 -15.68 19.91
N VAL A 107 5.87 -16.92 20.04
CA VAL A 107 4.47 -17.34 19.80
C VAL A 107 3.93 -17.91 21.11
N LYS A 108 2.75 -17.46 21.51
CA LYS A 108 2.09 -17.90 22.75
C LYS A 108 0.57 -17.86 22.64
N PRO A 109 -0.19 -18.49 23.56
CA PRO A 109 -1.63 -18.31 23.64
C PRO A 109 -2.02 -16.85 23.81
N ILE A 110 -3.22 -16.47 23.35
CA ILE A 110 -3.70 -15.08 23.41
C ILE A 110 -3.91 -14.65 24.86
N CYS A 111 -2.98 -13.87 25.41
CA CYS A 111 -3.03 -13.39 26.79
C CYS A 111 -3.05 -11.86 26.92
N SER A 112 -2.58 -11.12 25.94
CA SER A 112 -2.53 -9.65 25.98
C SER A 112 -3.92 -9.03 26.08
N TYR A 113 -4.06 -8.08 27.01
CA TYR A 113 -5.31 -7.35 27.22
C TYR A 113 -5.84 -6.70 25.94
N TYR A 114 -4.97 -6.05 25.16
CA TYR A 114 -5.36 -5.37 23.93
C TYR A 114 -5.90 -6.33 22.86
N LEU A 115 -5.31 -7.51 22.71
CA LEU A 115 -5.79 -8.51 21.75
C LEU A 115 -7.13 -9.12 22.21
N LYS A 116 -7.31 -9.34 23.51
CA LYS A 116 -8.59 -9.79 24.06
C LYS A 116 -9.69 -8.77 23.82
N LYS A 117 -9.43 -7.50 24.12
CA LYS A 117 -10.36 -6.41 23.87
C LYS A 117 -10.70 -6.28 22.37
N TYR A 118 -9.72 -6.38 21.49
CA TYR A 118 -9.93 -6.37 20.04
C TYR A 118 -10.85 -7.50 19.55
N LEU A 119 -10.68 -8.71 20.10
CA LEU A 119 -11.53 -9.85 19.77
C LEU A 119 -12.96 -9.66 20.32
N GLU A 120 -13.09 -9.13 21.54
CA GLU A 120 -14.38 -8.83 22.18
C GLU A 120 -15.18 -7.80 21.39
N GLU A 121 -14.55 -6.70 20.98
CA GLU A 121 -15.16 -5.66 20.12
C GLU A 121 -15.69 -6.23 18.80
N ARG A 122 -15.03 -7.26 18.27
CA ARG A 122 -15.45 -7.99 17.05
C ARG A 122 -16.38 -9.16 17.33
N LYS A 123 -16.82 -9.35 18.58
CA LYS A 123 -17.68 -10.46 19.02
C LYS A 123 -17.12 -11.85 18.70
N ILE A 124 -15.78 -11.98 18.73
CA ILE A 124 -15.09 -13.25 18.53
C ILE A 124 -14.71 -13.84 19.89
N PRO A 125 -15.30 -14.97 20.30
CA PRO A 125 -14.95 -15.63 21.57
C PRO A 125 -13.47 -16.06 21.58
N ILE A 126 -12.78 -15.80 22.70
CA ILE A 126 -11.35 -16.14 22.84
C ILE A 126 -11.12 -17.64 22.63
N SER A 127 -12.05 -18.51 23.07
CA SER A 127 -11.99 -19.96 22.87
C SER A 127 -11.96 -20.38 21.40
N ILE A 128 -12.60 -19.60 20.52
CA ILE A 128 -12.55 -19.80 19.06
C ILE A 128 -11.25 -19.22 18.51
N ALA A 129 -10.90 -17.99 18.89
CA ALA A 129 -9.68 -17.31 18.41
C ALA A 129 -8.43 -18.14 18.75
N ASP A 130 -8.29 -18.64 19.96
CA ASP A 130 -7.10 -19.39 20.43
C ASP A 130 -6.91 -20.75 19.73
N LYS A 131 -7.98 -21.25 19.09
CA LYS A 131 -7.92 -22.46 18.26
C LYS A 131 -7.28 -22.22 16.89
N TYR A 132 -7.46 -21.02 16.31
CA TYR A 132 -7.05 -20.72 14.94
C TYR A 132 -5.89 -19.72 14.85
N CYS A 133 -5.63 -18.98 15.91
CA CYS A 133 -4.54 -17.99 15.94
C CYS A 133 -3.84 -17.97 17.30
N LYS A 134 -2.62 -17.44 17.29
CA LYS A 134 -1.76 -17.26 18.47
C LYS A 134 -1.35 -15.82 18.59
N GLU A 135 -0.99 -15.41 19.80
CA GLU A 135 -0.33 -14.14 20.02
C GLU A 135 1.12 -14.25 19.59
N VAL A 136 1.52 -13.42 18.63
CA VAL A 136 2.86 -13.39 18.05
C VAL A 136 3.54 -12.07 18.39
N ILE A 137 4.74 -12.15 18.94
CA ILE A 137 5.61 -10.99 19.18
C ILE A 137 6.61 -10.93 18.04
N LEU A 138 6.58 -9.82 17.31
CA LEU A 138 7.43 -9.55 16.16
C LEU A 138 8.41 -8.42 16.52
N ARG A 139 9.68 -8.57 16.15
CA ARG A 139 10.68 -7.51 16.20
C ARG A 139 10.88 -6.90 14.83
N ASN A 140 10.69 -5.60 14.75
CA ASN A 140 11.05 -4.86 13.53
C ASN A 140 12.46 -4.29 13.72
N HIS A 141 13.42 -4.86 13.00
CA HIS A 141 14.84 -4.47 13.11
C HIS A 141 15.11 -3.04 12.62
N VAL A 142 14.30 -2.51 11.70
CA VAL A 142 14.46 -1.15 11.19
C VAL A 142 14.03 -0.11 12.21
N LYS A 143 12.92 -0.39 12.92
CA LYS A 143 12.36 0.54 13.92
C LYS A 143 12.81 0.27 15.34
N GLY A 144 13.53 -0.85 15.59
CA GLY A 144 13.98 -1.25 16.92
C GLY A 144 12.84 -1.47 17.92
N LYS A 145 11.64 -1.81 17.46
CA LYS A 145 10.43 -1.96 18.30
C LYS A 145 9.82 -3.33 18.15
N ASP A 146 9.29 -3.84 19.25
CA ASP A 146 8.52 -5.07 19.29
C ASP A 146 7.02 -4.76 19.12
N TYR A 147 6.34 -5.57 18.35
CA TYR A 147 4.90 -5.46 18.09
C TYR A 147 4.23 -6.78 18.47
N THR A 148 3.05 -6.68 19.08
CA THR A 148 2.21 -7.84 19.39
C THR A 148 1.05 -7.90 18.42
N THR A 149 0.84 -9.04 17.78
CA THR A 149 -0.22 -9.27 16.79
C THR A 149 -0.84 -10.66 16.93
N LEU A 150 -1.93 -10.90 16.20
CA LEU A 150 -2.49 -12.24 16.00
C LEU A 150 -1.81 -12.87 14.77
N GLY A 151 -1.29 -14.06 14.93
CA GLY A 151 -0.73 -14.88 13.86
C GLY A 151 -1.55 -16.14 13.63
N PHE A 152 -1.63 -16.61 12.40
CA PHE A 152 -2.23 -17.88 11.99
C PHE A 152 -1.12 -18.86 11.63
N GLU A 153 -1.24 -20.10 12.04
CA GLU A 153 -0.35 -21.16 11.58
C GLU A 153 -0.75 -21.54 10.14
N ASN A 154 0.17 -21.42 9.21
CA ASN A 154 0.02 -21.95 7.87
C ASN A 154 0.60 -23.37 7.87
N ASN A 155 -0.22 -24.35 7.57
CA ASN A 155 0.20 -25.74 7.29
C ASN A 155 0.80 -25.83 5.88
#